data_65b2c91fcb229b412f0aede8b9c6e78c
#
_entry.id   65b2c91fcb229b412f0aede8b9c6e78c
#
_cell.length_a   1.000
_cell.length_b   1.000
_cell.length_c   1.000
_cell.angle_alpha   90.00
_cell.angle_beta   90.00
_cell.angle_gamma   90.00
#
_symmetry.space_group_name_H-M   'P 1'
#
loop_
_entity.id
_entity.type
_entity.pdbx_description
1 polymer ?
#
loop_
_entity_poly.entity_id
_entity_poly.type
_entity_poly.pdbx_seq_one_letter_code
_entity_poly.pdbx_strand_id
1 'polypeptide(L)'
;MYPFDQNNQQQYQQYAQASDSGDYSQVDSNEATNHVQQFAQNAPPEMQQQVYGQAFQQMPQDQREQFVQQLPAEAQGQMDPNDPQGMGQSLHQMGQQDPNLLQKVWNNPMGKIAAVGIAGFAAKEILSHR
;
A
#
# COMPACT_ATOMS: atom_id res chain seq x y z
N MET A 1 19.57 -1.85 -1.48
CA MET A 1 18.71 -2.96 -0.98
C MET A 1 17.33 -2.82 -1.58
N TYR A 2 16.81 -3.91 -2.10
CA TYR A 2 15.45 -3.93 -2.62
C TYR A 2 14.46 -4.13 -1.49
N PRO A 3 13.37 -3.38 -1.43
CA PRO A 3 12.32 -3.61 -0.45
C PRO A 3 11.54 -4.91 -0.70
N PHE A 4 11.69 -5.51 -1.89
CA PHE A 4 11.12 -6.79 -2.24
C PHE A 4 12.21 -7.79 -2.52
N ASP A 5 11.84 -9.09 -2.49
CA ASP A 5 12.74 -10.17 -2.89
C ASP A 5 13.00 -10.09 -4.39
N GLN A 6 14.28 -10.06 -4.78
CA GLN A 6 14.68 -9.99 -6.19
C GLN A 6 14.23 -11.20 -7.00
N ASN A 7 13.98 -12.32 -6.36
CA ASN A 7 13.58 -13.55 -7.04
C ASN A 7 12.15 -13.50 -7.58
N ASN A 8 11.38 -12.48 -7.23
CA ASN A 8 9.99 -12.33 -7.62
C ASN A 8 9.76 -11.21 -8.64
N GLN A 9 10.75 -10.94 -9.48
CA GLN A 9 10.66 -9.83 -10.44
C GLN A 9 9.48 -9.96 -11.40
N GLN A 10 9.15 -11.18 -11.83
CA GLN A 10 7.99 -11.38 -12.70
C GLN A 10 6.70 -10.96 -12.03
N GLN A 11 6.58 -11.27 -10.75
CA GLN A 11 5.41 -10.89 -9.97
C GLN A 11 5.32 -9.38 -9.81
N TYR A 12 6.46 -8.73 -9.62
CA TYR A 12 6.50 -7.27 -9.52
C TYR A 12 6.09 -6.62 -10.83
N GLN A 13 6.48 -7.20 -11.96
CA GLN A 13 6.04 -6.72 -13.26
C GLN A 13 4.52 -6.85 -13.42
N GLN A 14 3.93 -7.93 -12.92
CA GLN A 14 2.47 -8.09 -12.92
C GLN A 14 1.80 -7.00 -12.11
N TYR A 15 2.35 -6.68 -10.94
CA TYR A 15 1.82 -5.60 -10.10
C TYR A 15 1.89 -4.26 -10.81
N ALA A 16 3.03 -3.98 -11.46
CA ALA A 16 3.23 -2.72 -12.16
C ALA A 16 2.27 -2.61 -13.35
N GLN A 17 2.08 -3.68 -14.10
CA GLN A 17 1.14 -3.70 -15.22
C GLN A 17 -0.29 -3.50 -14.73
N ALA A 18 -0.66 -4.13 -13.62
CA ALA A 18 -1.99 -3.97 -13.04
C ALA A 18 -2.22 -2.52 -12.63
N SER A 19 -1.20 -1.87 -12.08
CA SER A 19 -1.27 -0.45 -11.72
C SER A 19 -1.48 0.42 -12.95
N ASP A 20 -0.79 0.13 -14.04
CA ASP A 20 -0.90 0.91 -15.28
C ASP A 20 -2.26 0.75 -15.95
N SER A 21 -2.80 -0.48 -15.95
CA SER A 21 -4.07 -0.77 -16.63
C SER A 21 -5.28 -0.54 -15.73
N GLY A 22 -5.10 -0.51 -14.43
CA GLY A 22 -6.19 -0.45 -13.46
C GLY A 22 -6.89 -1.78 -13.25
N ASP A 23 -6.40 -2.86 -13.84
CA ASP A 23 -7.00 -4.19 -13.73
C ASP A 23 -6.17 -5.06 -12.80
N TYR A 24 -6.65 -5.23 -11.57
CA TYR A 24 -5.98 -6.03 -10.55
C TYR A 24 -6.53 -7.44 -10.41
N SER A 25 -7.33 -7.90 -11.40
CA SER A 25 -7.99 -9.20 -11.32
C SER A 25 -7.00 -10.36 -11.28
N GLN A 26 -5.80 -10.17 -11.81
CA GLN A 26 -4.75 -11.20 -11.83
C GLN A 26 -3.85 -11.16 -10.60
N VAL A 27 -4.02 -10.18 -9.74
CA VAL A 27 -3.17 -9.99 -8.57
C VAL A 27 -3.79 -10.70 -7.38
N ASP A 28 -3.00 -11.57 -6.71
CA ASP A 28 -3.43 -12.23 -5.47
C ASP A 28 -3.27 -11.23 -4.33
N SER A 29 -4.38 -10.86 -3.70
CA SER A 29 -4.36 -9.86 -2.64
C SER A 29 -3.54 -10.30 -1.42
N ASN A 30 -3.50 -11.60 -1.12
CA ASN A 30 -2.70 -12.10 0.00
C ASN A 30 -1.21 -11.98 -0.28
N GLU A 31 -0.79 -12.31 -1.50
CA GLU A 31 0.61 -12.15 -1.89
C GLU A 31 0.99 -10.67 -1.95
N ALA A 32 0.11 -9.83 -2.48
CA ALA A 32 0.35 -8.39 -2.53
C ALA A 32 0.50 -7.82 -1.13
N THR A 33 -0.35 -8.26 -0.19
CA THR A 33 -0.26 -7.82 1.19
C THR A 33 1.08 -8.21 1.82
N ASN A 34 1.55 -9.43 1.56
CA ASN A 34 2.85 -9.87 2.07
C ASN A 34 3.99 -9.02 1.53
N HIS A 35 3.95 -8.67 0.25
CA HIS A 35 4.96 -7.83 -0.35
C HIS A 35 4.91 -6.40 0.20
N VAL A 36 3.71 -5.88 0.45
CA VAL A 36 3.57 -4.56 1.06
C VAL A 36 4.13 -4.55 2.47
N GLN A 37 3.94 -5.63 3.24
CA GLN A 37 4.53 -5.72 4.57
C GLN A 37 6.05 -5.70 4.49
N GLN A 38 6.65 -6.41 3.53
CA GLN A 38 8.09 -6.36 3.31
C GLN A 38 8.54 -4.96 2.90
N PHE A 39 7.78 -4.32 2.02
CA PHE A 39 8.06 -2.95 1.60
C PHE A 39 8.04 -2.00 2.79
N ALA A 40 7.04 -2.14 3.66
CA ALA A 40 6.92 -1.29 4.84
C ALA A 40 8.09 -1.46 5.82
N GLN A 41 8.70 -2.64 5.84
CA GLN A 41 9.82 -2.92 6.74
C GLN A 41 11.16 -2.50 6.15
N ASN A 42 11.31 -2.52 4.83
CA ASN A 42 12.62 -2.43 4.19
C ASN A 42 12.81 -1.18 3.33
N ALA A 43 11.74 -0.56 2.85
CA ALA A 43 11.86 0.59 1.96
C ALA A 43 12.23 1.85 2.72
N PRO A 44 12.97 2.79 2.07
CA PRO A 44 13.24 4.09 2.70
C PRO A 44 11.94 4.83 3.02
N PRO A 45 11.92 5.64 4.09
CA PRO A 45 10.69 6.36 4.47
C PRO A 45 10.14 7.23 3.37
N GLU A 46 10.99 7.91 2.61
CA GLU A 46 10.54 8.78 1.52
C GLU A 46 9.81 7.99 0.45
N MET A 47 10.34 6.82 0.09
CA MET A 47 9.71 5.96 -0.90
C MET A 47 8.37 5.45 -0.39
N GLN A 48 8.29 5.05 0.88
CA GLN A 48 7.04 4.58 1.46
C GLN A 48 5.97 5.65 1.41
N GLN A 49 6.30 6.87 1.82
CA GLN A 49 5.32 7.97 1.82
C GLN A 49 4.84 8.28 0.41
N GLN A 50 5.76 8.30 -0.55
CA GLN A 50 5.44 8.58 -1.94
C GLN A 50 4.51 7.51 -2.52
N VAL A 51 4.85 6.24 -2.32
CA VAL A 51 4.07 5.13 -2.85
C VAL A 51 2.69 5.07 -2.20
N TYR A 52 2.62 5.20 -0.88
CA TYR A 52 1.34 5.17 -0.18
C TYR A 52 0.45 6.33 -0.66
N GLY A 53 1.02 7.54 -0.78
CA GLY A 53 0.26 8.70 -1.24
C GLY A 53 -0.28 8.51 -2.65
N GLN A 54 0.54 7.96 -3.56
CA GLN A 54 0.09 7.69 -4.92
C GLN A 54 -1.02 6.66 -4.96
N ALA A 55 -0.91 5.61 -4.16
CA ALA A 55 -1.92 4.56 -4.11
C ALA A 55 -3.26 5.11 -3.64
N PHE A 56 -3.26 5.91 -2.58
CA PHE A 56 -4.50 6.51 -2.08
C PHE A 56 -5.04 7.56 -3.06
N GLN A 57 -4.18 8.29 -3.74
CA GLN A 57 -4.61 9.28 -4.73
C GLN A 57 -5.33 8.61 -5.91
N GLN A 58 -4.89 7.43 -6.33
CA GLN A 58 -5.53 6.67 -7.40
C GLN A 58 -6.83 6.01 -6.94
N MET A 59 -6.99 5.79 -5.67
CA MET A 59 -8.18 5.17 -5.11
C MET A 59 -9.34 6.17 -5.18
N PRO A 60 -10.54 5.77 -5.68
CA PRO A 60 -11.71 6.66 -5.66
C PRO A 60 -12.04 7.11 -4.23
N GLN A 61 -12.63 8.29 -4.12
CA GLN A 61 -12.96 8.84 -2.80
C GLN A 61 -13.86 7.92 -1.99
N ASP A 62 -14.82 7.27 -2.65
CA ASP A 62 -15.70 6.31 -1.97
C ASP A 62 -14.92 5.20 -1.30
N GLN A 63 -13.92 4.68 -1.99
CA GLN A 63 -13.09 3.61 -1.44
C GLN A 63 -12.19 4.11 -0.32
N ARG A 64 -11.67 5.33 -0.44
CA ARG A 64 -10.89 5.91 0.65
C ARG A 64 -11.74 6.07 1.91
N GLU A 65 -12.98 6.52 1.75
CA GLU A 65 -13.90 6.66 2.88
C GLU A 65 -14.18 5.30 3.53
N GLN A 66 -14.43 4.27 2.71
CA GLN A 66 -14.64 2.92 3.23
C GLN A 66 -13.40 2.38 3.94
N PHE A 67 -12.23 2.67 3.39
CA PHE A 67 -10.97 2.26 4.02
C PHE A 67 -10.85 2.87 5.42
N VAL A 68 -11.11 4.16 5.55
CA VAL A 68 -11.00 4.84 6.85
C VAL A 68 -12.05 4.29 7.81
N GLN A 69 -13.28 4.06 7.35
CA GLN A 69 -14.36 3.56 8.20
C GLN A 69 -14.07 2.15 8.75
N GLN A 70 -13.32 1.36 8.00
CA GLN A 70 -12.99 -0.01 8.41
C GLN A 70 -11.71 -0.11 9.23
N LEU A 71 -11.02 1.00 9.45
CA LEU A 71 -9.84 1.01 10.29
C LEU A 71 -10.21 0.68 11.73
N PRO A 72 -9.26 0.09 12.50
CA PRO A 72 -9.45 -0.01 13.95
C PRO A 72 -9.73 1.37 14.55
N ALA A 73 -10.47 1.40 15.67
CA ALA A 73 -10.89 2.65 16.27
C ALA A 73 -9.69 3.56 16.60
N GLU A 74 -8.57 2.96 16.98
CA GLU A 74 -7.35 3.72 17.33
C GLU A 74 -6.80 4.49 16.13
N ALA A 75 -7.08 4.04 14.91
CA ALA A 75 -6.51 4.62 13.70
C ALA A 75 -7.46 5.55 12.96
N GLN A 76 -8.76 5.45 13.21
CA GLN A 76 -9.75 6.19 12.42
C GLN A 76 -9.55 7.70 12.46
N GLY A 77 -9.18 8.23 13.61
CA GLY A 77 -8.99 9.67 13.78
C GLY A 77 -7.72 10.23 13.16
N GLN A 78 -6.85 9.35 12.64
CA GLN A 78 -5.56 9.75 12.11
C GLN A 78 -5.56 9.95 10.60
N MET A 79 -6.62 9.58 9.91
CA MET A 79 -6.68 9.64 8.45
C MET A 79 -7.90 10.41 7.98
N ASP A 80 -7.67 11.28 7.00
CA ASP A 80 -8.73 12.05 6.33
C ASP A 80 -8.89 11.52 4.91
N PRO A 81 -10.04 10.94 4.54
CA PRO A 81 -10.23 10.39 3.19
C PRO A 81 -10.18 11.45 2.10
N ASN A 82 -10.31 12.73 2.45
CA ASN A 82 -10.20 13.82 1.50
C ASN A 82 -8.75 14.25 1.24
N ASP A 83 -7.79 13.66 1.94
CA ASP A 83 -6.38 14.02 1.83
C ASP A 83 -5.55 12.76 1.60
N PRO A 84 -5.46 12.29 0.33
CA PRO A 84 -4.71 11.05 0.06
C PRO A 84 -3.23 11.13 0.42
N GLN A 85 -2.61 12.30 0.30
CA GLN A 85 -1.21 12.45 0.72
C GLN A 85 -1.07 12.29 2.22
N GLY A 86 -1.98 12.89 2.98
CA GLY A 86 -1.99 12.73 4.43
C GLY A 86 -2.27 11.31 4.86
N MET A 87 -3.13 10.60 4.13
CA MET A 87 -3.38 9.17 4.39
C MET A 87 -2.09 8.35 4.25
N GLY A 88 -1.29 8.64 3.23
CA GLY A 88 -0.03 7.96 3.02
C GLY A 88 0.96 8.21 4.16
N GLN A 89 1.06 9.46 4.60
CA GLN A 89 1.92 9.82 5.72
C GLN A 89 1.46 9.14 7.01
N SER A 90 0.15 9.12 7.25
CA SER A 90 -0.41 8.49 8.44
C SER A 90 -0.15 6.99 8.45
N LEU A 91 -0.28 6.34 7.29
CA LEU A 91 -0.02 4.91 7.19
C LEU A 91 1.44 4.61 7.50
N HIS A 92 2.36 5.41 6.98
CA HIS A 92 3.78 5.25 7.26
C HIS A 92 4.08 5.42 8.74
N GLN A 93 3.54 6.48 9.37
CA GLN A 93 3.74 6.70 10.79
C GLN A 93 3.17 5.57 11.64
N MET A 94 2.01 5.06 11.24
CA MET A 94 1.37 3.95 11.95
C MET A 94 2.28 2.72 11.93
N GLY A 95 2.91 2.43 10.80
CA GLY A 95 3.82 1.30 10.69
C GLY A 95 5.05 1.45 11.56
N GLN A 96 5.53 2.68 11.79
CA GLN A 96 6.69 2.92 12.63
C GLN A 96 6.35 2.89 14.11
N GLN A 97 5.18 3.42 14.49
CA GLN A 97 4.80 3.56 15.89
C GLN A 97 4.16 2.29 16.43
N ASP A 98 3.38 1.61 15.61
CA ASP A 98 2.63 0.42 16.04
C ASP A 98 2.47 -0.55 14.88
N PRO A 99 3.48 -1.43 14.66
CA PRO A 99 3.40 -2.42 13.59
C PRO A 99 2.21 -3.37 13.72
N ASN A 100 1.76 -3.65 14.94
CA ASN A 100 0.59 -4.51 15.14
C ASN A 100 -0.68 -3.87 14.62
N LEU A 101 -0.82 -2.56 14.79
CA LEU A 101 -1.95 -1.81 14.25
C LEU A 101 -1.94 -1.85 12.73
N LEU A 102 -0.77 -1.71 12.12
CA LEU A 102 -0.64 -1.79 10.67
C LEU A 102 -1.06 -3.17 10.16
N GLN A 103 -0.71 -4.24 10.87
CA GLN A 103 -1.15 -5.58 10.48
C GLN A 103 -2.67 -5.71 10.51
N LYS A 104 -3.33 -5.09 11.48
CA LYS A 104 -4.80 -5.08 11.52
C LYS A 104 -5.38 -4.40 10.30
N VAL A 105 -4.74 -3.36 9.81
CA VAL A 105 -5.16 -2.68 8.59
C VAL A 105 -5.10 -3.65 7.40
N TRP A 106 -4.00 -4.37 7.27
CA TRP A 106 -3.83 -5.30 6.15
C TRP A 106 -4.76 -6.51 6.21
N ASN A 107 -5.25 -6.86 7.40
CA ASN A 107 -6.19 -7.98 7.54
C ASN A 107 -7.63 -7.60 7.21
N ASN A 108 -7.90 -6.32 7.03
CA ASN A 108 -9.20 -5.78 6.69
C ASN A 108 -9.42 -5.90 5.18
N PRO A 109 -10.64 -6.22 4.69
CA PRO A 109 -10.86 -6.32 3.24
C PRO A 109 -10.47 -5.06 2.47
N MET A 110 -10.80 -3.88 2.98
CA MET A 110 -10.39 -2.64 2.31
C MET A 110 -8.90 -2.42 2.41
N GLY A 111 -8.27 -2.88 3.49
CA GLY A 111 -6.82 -2.84 3.62
C GLY A 111 -6.13 -3.69 2.56
N LYS A 112 -6.71 -4.84 2.24
CA LYS A 112 -6.16 -5.70 1.18
C LYS A 112 -6.29 -5.04 -0.19
N ILE A 113 -7.39 -4.36 -0.46
CA ILE A 113 -7.56 -3.61 -1.71
C ILE A 113 -6.50 -2.49 -1.80
N ALA A 114 -6.30 -1.76 -0.71
CA ALA A 114 -5.26 -0.74 -0.66
C ALA A 114 -3.88 -1.35 -0.86
N ALA A 115 -3.62 -2.52 -0.26
CA ALA A 115 -2.34 -3.21 -0.40
C ALA A 115 -2.05 -3.57 -1.86
N VAL A 116 -3.05 -4.02 -2.60
CA VAL A 116 -2.88 -4.33 -4.02
C VAL A 116 -2.43 -3.08 -4.78
N GLY A 117 -3.08 -1.95 -4.53
CA GLY A 117 -2.68 -0.68 -5.17
C GLY A 117 -1.27 -0.25 -4.76
N ILE A 118 -0.94 -0.37 -3.48
CA ILE A 118 0.39 -0.03 -2.98
C ILE A 118 1.44 -0.94 -3.63
N ALA A 119 1.15 -2.25 -3.73
CA ALA A 119 2.07 -3.18 -4.36
C ALA A 119 2.34 -2.79 -5.81
N GLY A 120 1.31 -2.36 -6.54
CA GLY A 120 1.47 -1.91 -7.92
C GLY A 120 2.40 -0.72 -8.04
N PHE A 121 2.17 0.31 -7.24
CA PHE A 121 3.01 1.51 -7.28
C PHE A 121 4.42 1.24 -6.75
N ALA A 122 4.55 0.42 -5.71
CA ALA A 122 5.87 0.05 -5.19
C ALA A 122 6.67 -0.72 -6.24
N ALA A 123 6.03 -1.65 -6.94
CA ALA A 123 6.69 -2.41 -7.99
C ALA A 123 7.17 -1.50 -9.13
N LYS A 124 6.33 -0.55 -9.55
CA LYS A 124 6.72 0.42 -10.58
C LYS A 124 7.95 1.22 -10.16
N GLU A 125 7.95 1.69 -8.92
CA GLU A 125 9.06 2.48 -8.40
C GLU A 125 10.34 1.66 -8.37
N ILE A 126 10.27 0.43 -7.89
CA ILE A 126 11.44 -0.45 -7.80
C ILE A 126 11.97 -0.78 -9.19
N LEU A 127 11.08 -1.12 -10.12
CA LEU A 127 11.49 -1.49 -11.47
C LEU A 127 12.07 -0.30 -12.24
N SER A 128 11.63 0.91 -11.95
CA SER A 128 12.14 2.11 -12.62
C SER A 128 13.51 2.54 -12.12
N HIS A 129 13.94 2.05 -10.95
CA HIS A 129 15.21 2.40 -10.34
C HIS A 129 16.27 1.31 -10.42
N ARG A 130 16.07 0.34 -11.31
CA ARG A 130 17.07 -0.71 -11.52
C ARG A 130 18.29 -0.20 -12.23
#